data_04f9aa27ef95eef26921441993c84da0
#
_entry.id   04f9aa27ef95eef26921441993c84da0
#
_cell.length_a   1.000
_cell.length_b   1.000
_cell.length_c   1.000
_cell.angle_alpha   90.00
_cell.angle_beta   90.00
_cell.angle_gamma   90.00
#
_symmetry.space_group_name_H-M   'P 1'
#
loop_
_entity.id
_entity.type
_entity.pdbx_description
1 polymer ?
#
loop_
_entity_poly.entity_id
_entity_poly.type
_entity_poly.pdbx_seq_one_letter_code
_entity_poly.pdbx_strand_id
1 'polypeptide(L)'
;MATSADDTATASGQERAARALPGRRQQLEQHIRENAVGIELYLELAALHRVEDRPLEAKRVLKEALQLDKHDVRVLWQYEEAVLARSMQQLREVADLAARLNTPEVQRELERSQTDWANRRLEVCRARIARDPDKHAFRLVIAEALLDLEMYKEACDELEPCYEIDSCTAPARLIQGKCLAAMDDLLGALAAFRAGALRRSVNAPAKYRVPSLAAACEIAKQLGLQLSYQRYTHSLQIAEQELAEEKSFQAPVEHSG
;
A
#
# COMPACT_ATOMS: atom_id res chain seq x y z
N MET A 1 3.20 14.11 -45.05
CA MET A 1 4.13 12.99 -44.83
C MET A 1 5.30 13.52 -44.03
N ALA A 2 5.21 13.51 -42.70
CA ALA A 2 6.35 13.73 -41.80
C ALA A 2 5.86 13.49 -40.35
N THR A 3 5.70 12.23 -39.91
CA THR A 3 5.46 11.86 -38.52
C THR A 3 5.85 10.38 -38.32
N SER A 4 7.14 10.09 -38.33
CA SER A 4 7.61 8.71 -38.06
C SER A 4 8.99 8.67 -37.39
N ALA A 5 9.52 9.82 -36.96
CA ALA A 5 10.87 9.89 -36.40
C ALA A 5 10.92 10.03 -34.87
N ASP A 6 9.84 10.44 -34.20
CA ASP A 6 9.85 10.74 -32.76
C ASP A 6 9.56 9.53 -31.87
N ASP A 7 8.73 8.57 -32.32
CA ASP A 7 8.40 7.36 -31.53
C ASP A 7 9.54 6.35 -31.44
N THR A 8 10.40 6.32 -32.46
CA THR A 8 11.58 5.44 -32.46
C THR A 8 12.70 5.98 -31.54
N ALA A 9 12.73 7.28 -31.26
CA ALA A 9 13.73 7.90 -30.40
C ALA A 9 13.46 7.64 -28.90
N THR A 10 12.20 7.63 -28.48
CA THR A 10 11.81 7.37 -27.08
C THR A 10 11.95 5.89 -26.71
N ALA A 11 11.55 4.97 -27.57
CA ALA A 11 11.75 3.53 -27.38
C ALA A 11 13.25 3.16 -27.34
N SER A 12 14.07 3.75 -28.21
CA SER A 12 15.52 3.53 -28.21
C SER A 12 16.22 4.14 -26.99
N GLY A 13 15.67 5.21 -26.40
CA GLY A 13 16.14 5.82 -25.15
C GLY A 13 15.89 4.93 -23.94
N GLN A 14 14.70 4.35 -23.84
CA GLN A 14 14.34 3.42 -22.76
C GLN A 14 15.12 2.10 -22.85
N GLU A 15 15.29 1.55 -24.04
CA GLU A 15 16.11 0.35 -24.26
C GLU A 15 17.60 0.58 -23.96
N ARG A 16 18.14 1.76 -24.29
CA ARG A 16 19.53 2.14 -23.94
C ARG A 16 19.68 2.32 -22.44
N ALA A 17 18.72 2.96 -21.76
CA ALA A 17 18.69 3.08 -20.30
C ALA A 17 18.64 1.69 -19.64
N ALA A 18 17.76 0.80 -20.09
CA ALA A 18 17.64 -0.56 -19.57
C ALA A 18 18.92 -1.39 -19.77
N ARG A 19 19.64 -1.20 -20.90
CA ARG A 19 20.95 -1.85 -21.16
C ARG A 19 22.09 -1.24 -20.35
N ALA A 20 21.99 0.03 -19.96
CA ALA A 20 23.03 0.71 -19.16
C ALA A 20 22.98 0.32 -17.66
N LEU A 21 21.82 -0.11 -17.14
CA LEU A 21 21.62 -0.45 -15.73
C LEU A 21 22.55 -1.58 -15.24
N PRO A 22 22.73 -2.73 -15.95
CA PRO A 22 23.63 -3.79 -15.50
C PRO A 22 25.08 -3.34 -15.40
N GLY A 23 25.55 -2.53 -16.34
CA GLY A 23 26.92 -1.98 -16.34
C GLY A 23 27.14 -1.04 -15.16
N ARG A 24 26.18 -0.16 -14.87
CA ARG A 24 26.25 0.75 -13.72
C ARG A 24 26.25 0.00 -12.41
N ARG A 25 25.42 -1.04 -12.28
CA ARG A 25 25.39 -1.91 -11.11
C ARG A 25 26.74 -2.56 -10.84
N GLN A 26 27.36 -3.17 -11.84
CA GLN A 26 28.67 -3.80 -11.72
C GLN A 26 29.76 -2.81 -11.27
N GLN A 27 29.74 -1.59 -11.84
CA GLN A 27 30.67 -0.53 -11.42
C GLN A 27 30.48 -0.15 -9.95
N LEU A 28 29.22 -0.01 -9.46
CA LEU A 28 28.93 0.31 -8.06
C LEU A 28 29.36 -0.83 -7.13
N GLU A 29 29.06 -2.09 -7.49
CA GLU A 29 29.48 -3.26 -6.73
C GLU A 29 31.01 -3.34 -6.63
N GLN A 30 31.73 -3.01 -7.69
CA GLN A 30 33.18 -2.95 -7.68
C GLN A 30 33.71 -1.80 -6.81
N HIS A 31 33.16 -0.59 -6.94
CA HIS A 31 33.53 0.55 -6.10
C HIS A 31 33.30 0.27 -4.60
N ILE A 32 32.19 -0.37 -4.24
CA ILE A 32 31.89 -0.74 -2.86
C ILE A 32 32.92 -1.76 -2.33
N ARG A 33 33.34 -2.72 -3.15
CA ARG A 33 34.40 -3.70 -2.77
C ARG A 33 35.76 -3.05 -2.57
N GLU A 34 36.09 -2.04 -3.39
CA GLU A 34 37.36 -1.34 -3.34
C GLU A 34 37.42 -0.25 -2.25
N ASN A 35 36.27 0.44 -2.00
CA ASN A 35 36.17 1.57 -1.10
C ASN A 35 34.80 1.59 -0.39
N ALA A 36 34.62 0.80 0.64
CA ALA A 36 33.37 0.65 1.37
C ALA A 36 32.90 1.90 2.19
N VAL A 37 33.44 3.10 1.94
CA VAL A 37 33.30 4.25 2.86
C VAL A 37 32.12 5.19 2.52
N GLY A 38 31.52 5.06 1.36
CA GLY A 38 30.49 6.02 0.89
C GLY A 38 29.06 5.48 0.97
N ILE A 39 28.24 5.92 1.93
CA ILE A 39 26.82 5.59 2.03
C ILE A 39 26.06 5.82 0.73
N GLU A 40 26.39 6.88 -0.01
CA GLU A 40 25.75 7.24 -1.28
C GLU A 40 25.85 6.12 -2.33
N LEU A 41 26.97 5.38 -2.37
CA LEU A 41 27.13 4.25 -3.30
C LEU A 41 26.15 3.11 -3.00
N TYR A 42 25.92 2.84 -1.72
CA TYR A 42 24.96 1.83 -1.29
C TYR A 42 23.52 2.26 -1.61
N LEU A 43 23.17 3.55 -1.40
CA LEU A 43 21.84 4.09 -1.71
C LEU A 43 21.57 4.00 -3.23
N GLU A 44 22.57 4.36 -4.06
CA GLU A 44 22.47 4.26 -5.52
C GLU A 44 22.30 2.80 -5.97
N LEU A 45 23.11 1.88 -5.43
CA LEU A 45 23.02 0.46 -5.76
C LEU A 45 21.68 -0.14 -5.33
N ALA A 46 21.18 0.23 -4.15
CA ALA A 46 19.88 -0.21 -3.68
C ALA A 46 18.74 0.34 -4.56
N ALA A 47 18.84 1.58 -5.04
CA ALA A 47 17.87 2.15 -5.98
C ALA A 47 17.84 1.39 -7.30
N LEU A 48 18.98 0.99 -7.85
CA LEU A 48 19.06 0.15 -9.04
C LEU A 48 18.40 -1.22 -8.84
N HIS A 49 18.67 -1.88 -7.71
CA HIS A 49 18.04 -3.15 -7.39
C HIS A 49 16.51 -3.01 -7.27
N ARG A 50 16.00 -1.88 -6.76
CA ARG A 50 14.55 -1.63 -6.71
C ARG A 50 13.93 -1.46 -8.10
N VAL A 51 14.62 -0.75 -9.00
CA VAL A 51 14.17 -0.59 -10.40
C VAL A 51 14.16 -1.94 -11.14
N GLU A 52 15.09 -2.83 -10.81
CA GLU A 52 15.18 -4.19 -11.36
C GLU A 52 14.21 -5.19 -10.68
N ASP A 53 13.31 -4.74 -9.77
CA ASP A 53 12.41 -5.57 -8.95
C ASP A 53 13.15 -6.65 -8.14
N ARG A 54 14.31 -6.29 -7.55
CA ARG A 54 15.16 -7.15 -6.75
C ARG A 54 15.23 -6.69 -5.28
N PRO A 55 14.12 -6.71 -4.54
CA PRO A 55 14.06 -6.15 -3.19
C PRO A 55 14.94 -6.89 -2.17
N LEU A 56 15.24 -8.16 -2.40
CA LEU A 56 16.13 -8.93 -1.51
C LEU A 56 17.56 -8.39 -1.57
N GLU A 57 18.07 -8.10 -2.77
CA GLU A 57 19.39 -7.53 -2.99
C GLU A 57 19.46 -6.11 -2.46
N ALA A 58 18.44 -5.29 -2.73
CA ALA A 58 18.32 -3.94 -2.16
C ALA A 58 18.40 -3.98 -0.62
N LYS A 59 17.66 -4.89 0.02
CA LYS A 59 17.68 -5.08 1.48
C LYS A 59 19.08 -5.47 1.98
N ARG A 60 19.82 -6.35 1.27
CA ARG A 60 21.17 -6.77 1.66
C ARG A 60 22.14 -5.59 1.62
N VAL A 61 22.15 -4.86 0.51
CA VAL A 61 23.00 -3.67 0.31
C VAL A 61 22.73 -2.62 1.39
N LEU A 62 21.47 -2.31 1.67
CA LEU A 62 21.11 -1.32 2.69
C LEU A 62 21.42 -1.79 4.10
N LYS A 63 21.38 -3.10 4.38
CA LYS A 63 21.84 -3.65 5.65
C LYS A 63 23.32 -3.43 5.88
N GLU A 64 24.15 -3.54 4.83
CA GLU A 64 25.58 -3.22 4.88
C GLU A 64 25.79 -1.72 5.13
N ALA A 65 25.04 -0.85 4.42
CA ALA A 65 25.09 0.60 4.65
C ALA A 65 24.76 0.98 6.10
N LEU A 66 23.81 0.30 6.75
CA LEU A 66 23.47 0.49 8.16
C LEU A 66 24.59 0.05 9.13
N GLN A 67 25.55 -0.75 8.67
CA GLN A 67 26.73 -1.07 9.49
C GLN A 67 27.74 0.09 9.52
N LEU A 68 27.74 0.92 8.46
CA LEU A 68 28.59 2.11 8.38
C LEU A 68 28.02 3.25 9.22
N ASP A 69 26.73 3.52 9.09
CA ASP A 69 26.00 4.46 9.92
C ASP A 69 24.59 3.93 10.27
N LYS A 70 24.41 3.54 11.52
CA LYS A 70 23.16 3.00 12.04
C LYS A 70 22.05 4.03 12.17
N HIS A 71 22.39 5.33 12.15
CA HIS A 71 21.47 6.42 12.41
C HIS A 71 21.15 7.25 11.17
N ASP A 72 21.71 6.95 10.00
CA ASP A 72 21.33 7.62 8.77
C ASP A 72 19.86 7.32 8.45
N VAL A 73 19.01 8.34 8.61
CA VAL A 73 17.55 8.24 8.42
C VAL A 73 17.19 7.84 6.99
N ARG A 74 17.99 8.23 5.99
CA ARG A 74 17.76 7.91 4.57
C ARG A 74 17.97 6.42 4.33
N VAL A 75 19.04 5.87 4.90
CA VAL A 75 19.35 4.43 4.80
C VAL A 75 18.30 3.61 5.54
N LEU A 76 17.93 4.02 6.77
CA LEU A 76 16.87 3.37 7.54
C LEU A 76 15.55 3.33 6.77
N TRP A 77 15.14 4.46 6.19
CA TRP A 77 13.92 4.55 5.41
C TRP A 77 13.94 3.61 4.21
N GLN A 78 15.02 3.63 3.43
CA GLN A 78 15.15 2.78 2.25
C GLN A 78 15.25 1.28 2.61
N TYR A 79 15.93 0.96 3.71
CA TYR A 79 15.97 -0.41 4.22
C TYR A 79 14.58 -0.93 4.60
N GLU A 80 13.79 -0.13 5.30
CA GLU A 80 12.40 -0.45 5.64
C GLU A 80 11.53 -0.65 4.40
N GLU A 81 11.67 0.21 3.39
CA GLU A 81 10.98 0.03 2.10
C GLU A 81 11.40 -1.30 1.42
N ALA A 82 12.69 -1.63 1.43
CA ALA A 82 13.16 -2.89 0.86
C ALA A 82 12.68 -4.13 1.64
N VAL A 83 12.53 -4.01 2.97
CA VAL A 83 11.93 -5.06 3.81
C VAL A 83 10.47 -5.29 3.43
N LEU A 84 9.68 -4.21 3.31
CA LEU A 84 8.28 -4.29 2.90
C LEU A 84 8.13 -4.82 1.48
N ALA A 85 8.92 -4.32 0.53
CA ALA A 85 8.89 -4.78 -0.86
C ALA A 85 9.20 -6.28 -0.97
N ARG A 86 10.19 -6.78 -0.22
CA ARG A 86 10.52 -8.22 -0.21
C ARG A 86 9.41 -9.07 0.38
N SER A 87 8.81 -8.65 1.49
CA SER A 87 7.71 -9.38 2.11
C SER A 87 6.47 -9.41 1.20
N MET A 88 6.15 -8.30 0.53
CA MET A 88 5.08 -8.23 -0.46
C MET A 88 5.36 -9.12 -1.68
N GLN A 89 6.60 -9.16 -2.17
CA GLN A 89 7.01 -10.05 -3.26
C GLN A 89 6.77 -11.53 -2.87
N GLN A 90 7.19 -11.93 -1.67
CA GLN A 90 6.97 -13.30 -1.18
C GLN A 90 5.48 -13.64 -1.09
N LEU A 91 4.66 -12.72 -0.56
CA LEU A 91 3.22 -12.92 -0.50
C LEU A 91 2.61 -13.10 -1.90
N ARG A 92 3.02 -12.31 -2.89
CA ARG A 92 2.55 -12.45 -4.28
C ARG A 92 2.95 -13.79 -4.88
N GLU A 93 4.22 -14.20 -4.72
CA GLU A 93 4.72 -15.49 -5.19
C GLU A 93 3.90 -16.66 -4.63
N VAL A 94 3.59 -16.63 -3.32
CA VAL A 94 2.77 -17.67 -2.67
C VAL A 94 1.30 -17.59 -3.09
N ALA A 95 0.73 -16.38 -3.24
CA ALA A 95 -0.64 -16.19 -3.71
C ALA A 95 -0.83 -16.72 -5.14
N ASP A 96 0.12 -16.46 -6.03
CA ASP A 96 0.11 -16.99 -7.41
C ASP A 96 0.20 -18.52 -7.40
N LEU A 97 1.01 -19.11 -6.50
CA LEU A 97 1.12 -20.53 -6.34
C LEU A 97 -0.19 -21.13 -5.81
N ALA A 98 -0.82 -20.49 -4.82
CA ALA A 98 -2.10 -20.91 -4.25
C ALA A 98 -3.22 -20.89 -5.30
N ALA A 99 -3.25 -19.87 -6.15
CA ALA A 99 -4.22 -19.77 -7.24
C ALA A 99 -4.07 -20.89 -8.27
N ARG A 100 -2.84 -21.41 -8.49
CA ARG A 100 -2.56 -22.47 -9.46
C ARG A 100 -2.79 -23.88 -8.91
N LEU A 101 -2.35 -24.14 -7.67
CA LEU A 101 -2.33 -25.49 -7.10
C LEU A 101 -3.55 -25.80 -6.23
N ASN A 102 -4.10 -24.81 -5.55
CA ASN A 102 -5.27 -24.90 -4.67
C ASN A 102 -5.24 -26.12 -3.70
N THR A 103 -4.04 -26.41 -3.14
CA THR A 103 -3.88 -27.50 -2.16
C THR A 103 -3.93 -26.94 -0.74
N PRO A 104 -4.32 -27.76 0.27
CA PRO A 104 -4.36 -27.33 1.67
C PRO A 104 -2.99 -26.86 2.21
N GLU A 105 -1.90 -27.41 1.71
CA GLU A 105 -0.54 -27.05 2.11
C GLU A 105 -0.21 -25.63 1.64
N VAL A 106 -0.51 -25.32 0.37
CA VAL A 106 -0.25 -24.00 -0.21
C VAL A 106 -1.18 -22.96 0.38
N GLN A 107 -2.42 -23.34 0.72
CA GLN A 107 -3.33 -22.42 1.42
C GLN A 107 -2.82 -22.05 2.81
N ARG A 108 -2.30 -23.00 3.58
CA ARG A 108 -1.64 -22.70 4.87
C ARG A 108 -0.40 -21.83 4.72
N GLU A 109 0.37 -22.00 3.65
CA GLU A 109 1.53 -21.16 3.39
C GLU A 109 1.10 -19.74 3.00
N LEU A 110 -0.02 -19.58 2.28
CA LEU A 110 -0.60 -18.27 1.98
C LEU A 110 -1.03 -17.55 3.27
N GLU A 111 -1.71 -18.21 4.18
CA GLU A 111 -2.10 -17.66 5.48
C GLU A 111 -0.88 -17.22 6.31
N ARG A 112 0.19 -18.02 6.33
CA ARG A 112 1.45 -17.64 6.98
C ARG A 112 2.08 -16.41 6.33
N SER A 113 2.14 -16.37 5.00
CA SER A 113 2.70 -15.23 4.27
C SER A 113 1.89 -13.95 4.46
N GLN A 114 0.57 -14.05 4.58
CA GLN A 114 -0.31 -12.92 4.92
C GLN A 114 -0.02 -12.41 6.34
N THR A 115 0.11 -13.32 7.30
CA THR A 115 0.48 -12.99 8.69
C THR A 115 1.86 -12.34 8.76
N ASP A 116 2.85 -12.88 8.06
CA ASP A 116 4.20 -12.30 7.98
C ASP A 116 4.19 -10.90 7.36
N TRP A 117 3.41 -10.69 6.31
CA TRP A 117 3.24 -9.38 5.68
C TRP A 117 2.62 -8.36 6.66
N ALA A 118 1.57 -8.74 7.38
CA ALA A 118 0.95 -7.89 8.38
C ALA A 118 1.94 -7.52 9.50
N ASN A 119 2.68 -8.50 10.03
CA ASN A 119 3.69 -8.28 11.07
C ASN A 119 4.82 -7.34 10.59
N ARG A 120 5.29 -7.47 9.34
CA ARG A 120 6.30 -6.56 8.78
C ARG A 120 5.79 -5.12 8.66
N ARG A 121 4.54 -4.93 8.27
CA ARG A 121 3.92 -3.58 8.27
C ARG A 121 3.87 -2.99 9.68
N LEU A 122 3.47 -3.78 10.67
CA LEU A 122 3.46 -3.34 12.08
C LEU A 122 4.86 -2.93 12.55
N GLU A 123 5.85 -3.78 12.35
CA GLU A 123 7.24 -3.51 12.75
C GLU A 123 7.76 -2.19 12.17
N VAL A 124 7.64 -2.05 10.84
CA VAL A 124 8.15 -0.89 10.11
C VAL A 124 7.38 0.38 10.48
N CYS A 125 6.05 0.35 10.48
CA CYS A 125 5.26 1.54 10.74
C CYS A 125 5.34 2.00 12.20
N ARG A 126 5.44 1.08 13.17
CA ARG A 126 5.72 1.44 14.57
C ARG A 126 7.07 2.11 14.73
N ALA A 127 8.11 1.59 14.07
CA ALA A 127 9.43 2.24 14.09
C ALA A 127 9.39 3.64 13.45
N ARG A 128 8.61 3.85 12.40
CA ARG A 128 8.43 5.16 11.75
C ARG A 128 7.69 6.15 12.64
N ILE A 129 6.61 5.74 13.29
CA ILE A 129 5.87 6.59 14.24
C ILE A 129 6.72 6.94 15.45
N ALA A 130 7.53 6.01 15.94
CA ALA A 130 8.45 6.30 17.06
C ALA A 130 9.48 7.39 16.70
N ARG A 131 9.88 7.51 15.43
CA ARG A 131 10.76 8.58 14.93
C ARG A 131 10.03 9.87 14.58
N ASP A 132 8.79 9.77 14.12
CA ASP A 132 7.98 10.92 13.67
C ASP A 132 6.50 10.68 14.05
N PRO A 133 6.09 11.06 15.28
CA PRO A 133 4.75 10.80 15.79
C PRO A 133 3.62 11.51 15.03
N ASP A 134 3.94 12.59 14.31
CA ASP A 134 2.95 13.39 13.59
C ASP A 134 2.54 12.79 12.24
N LYS A 135 3.23 11.73 11.80
CA LYS A 135 2.88 11.02 10.57
C LYS A 135 1.74 10.02 10.76
N HIS A 136 0.55 10.55 11.00
CA HIS A 136 -0.66 9.75 11.24
C HIS A 136 -1.02 8.77 10.12
N ALA A 137 -0.54 8.99 8.89
CA ALA A 137 -0.74 8.03 7.80
C ALA A 137 -0.21 6.63 8.11
N PHE A 138 0.85 6.50 8.92
CA PHE A 138 1.35 5.18 9.32
C PHE A 138 0.42 4.48 10.31
N ARG A 139 -0.38 5.20 11.10
CA ARG A 139 -1.40 4.61 11.98
C ARG A 139 -2.48 3.89 11.18
N LEU A 140 -2.86 4.42 10.01
CA LEU A 140 -3.77 3.72 9.11
C LEU A 140 -3.19 2.38 8.65
N VAL A 141 -1.90 2.35 8.29
CA VAL A 141 -1.23 1.10 7.87
C VAL A 141 -1.10 0.11 9.03
N ILE A 142 -0.84 0.60 10.25
CA ILE A 142 -0.84 -0.23 11.46
C ILE A 142 -2.22 -0.82 11.71
N ALA A 143 -3.27 0.00 11.65
CA ALA A 143 -4.63 -0.46 11.87
C ALA A 143 -5.10 -1.48 10.80
N GLU A 144 -4.72 -1.29 9.54
CA GLU A 144 -4.94 -2.30 8.48
C GLU A 144 -4.21 -3.61 8.77
N ALA A 145 -2.95 -3.53 9.22
CA ALA A 145 -2.20 -4.73 9.56
C ALA A 145 -2.77 -5.46 10.79
N LEU A 146 -3.26 -4.71 11.79
CA LEU A 146 -3.95 -5.26 12.95
C LEU A 146 -5.29 -5.91 12.56
N LEU A 147 -6.04 -5.30 11.63
CA LEU A 147 -7.26 -5.88 11.06
C LEU A 147 -6.95 -7.22 10.36
N ASP A 148 -5.87 -7.30 9.57
CA ASP A 148 -5.44 -8.53 8.90
C ASP A 148 -4.99 -9.62 9.90
N LEU A 149 -4.55 -9.23 11.10
CA LEU A 149 -4.21 -10.12 12.21
C LEU A 149 -5.39 -10.42 13.15
N GLU A 150 -6.59 -9.98 12.82
CA GLU A 150 -7.81 -10.13 13.63
C GLU A 150 -7.74 -9.45 15.01
N MET A 151 -6.81 -8.51 15.19
CA MET A 151 -6.63 -7.70 16.41
C MET A 151 -7.52 -6.45 16.34
N TYR A 152 -8.84 -6.66 16.27
CA TYR A 152 -9.81 -5.60 15.92
C TYR A 152 -9.89 -4.45 16.92
N LYS A 153 -9.76 -4.74 18.21
CA LYS A 153 -9.82 -3.70 19.26
C LYS A 153 -8.60 -2.78 19.18
N GLU A 154 -7.42 -3.38 19.10
CA GLU A 154 -6.16 -2.66 18.96
C GLU A 154 -6.13 -1.83 17.67
N ALA A 155 -6.73 -2.35 16.60
CA ALA A 155 -6.89 -1.59 15.35
C ALA A 155 -7.75 -0.34 15.56
N CYS A 156 -8.86 -0.45 16.28
CA CYS A 156 -9.73 0.69 16.60
C CYS A 156 -9.01 1.73 17.48
N ASP A 157 -8.27 1.28 18.50
CA ASP A 157 -7.52 2.16 19.41
C ASP A 157 -6.44 2.95 18.67
N GLU A 158 -5.73 2.30 17.71
CA GLU A 158 -4.70 2.95 16.89
C GLU A 158 -5.27 4.05 15.97
N LEU A 159 -6.55 3.97 15.60
CA LEU A 159 -7.22 4.93 14.72
C LEU A 159 -7.69 6.20 15.42
N GLU A 160 -7.76 6.25 16.75
CA GLU A 160 -8.29 7.41 17.49
C GLU A 160 -7.67 8.75 17.06
N PRO A 161 -6.33 8.89 16.96
CA PRO A 161 -5.73 10.15 16.55
C PRO A 161 -6.03 10.53 15.08
N CYS A 162 -6.48 9.58 14.25
CA CYS A 162 -6.77 9.79 12.84
C CYS A 162 -8.15 10.43 12.59
N TYR A 163 -9.05 10.40 13.57
CA TYR A 163 -10.43 10.87 13.35
C TYR A 163 -10.55 12.39 13.22
N GLU A 164 -9.62 13.14 13.77
CA GLU A 164 -9.62 14.61 13.72
C GLU A 164 -8.84 15.16 12.54
N ILE A 165 -8.15 14.31 11.80
CA ILE A 165 -7.30 14.70 10.67
C ILE A 165 -8.06 14.44 9.37
N ASP A 166 -8.39 15.50 8.63
CA ASP A 166 -9.22 15.41 7.43
C ASP A 166 -8.76 14.38 6.41
N SER A 167 -7.46 14.32 6.13
CA SER A 167 -6.89 13.36 5.17
C SER A 167 -6.97 11.90 5.64
N CYS A 168 -7.03 11.66 6.95
CA CYS A 168 -7.03 10.33 7.57
C CYS A 168 -8.41 9.85 7.99
N THR A 169 -9.39 10.74 8.19
CA THR A 169 -10.70 10.39 8.75
C THR A 169 -11.45 9.36 7.90
N ALA A 170 -11.53 9.53 6.58
CA ALA A 170 -12.29 8.63 5.72
C ALA A 170 -11.70 7.20 5.71
N PRO A 171 -10.39 6.99 5.46
CA PRO A 171 -9.79 5.66 5.57
C PRO A 171 -9.88 5.09 7.00
N ALA A 172 -9.68 5.90 8.05
CA ALA A 172 -9.79 5.44 9.43
C ALA A 172 -11.20 4.90 9.75
N ARG A 173 -12.25 5.61 9.34
CA ARG A 173 -13.64 5.16 9.52
C ARG A 173 -13.97 3.92 8.71
N LEU A 174 -13.39 3.75 7.52
CA LEU A 174 -13.54 2.52 6.74
C LEU A 174 -12.94 1.32 7.47
N ILE A 175 -11.71 1.46 7.99
CA ILE A 175 -11.03 0.39 8.75
C ILE A 175 -11.81 0.10 10.04
N GLN A 176 -12.21 1.12 10.80
CA GLN A 176 -13.02 0.97 11.99
C GLN A 176 -14.31 0.19 11.72
N GLY A 177 -15.03 0.55 10.64
CA GLY A 177 -16.26 -0.15 10.26
C GLY A 177 -16.03 -1.62 9.97
N LYS A 178 -14.91 -1.97 9.32
CA LYS A 178 -14.53 -3.38 9.09
C LYS A 178 -14.22 -4.12 10.40
N CYS A 179 -13.49 -3.49 11.33
CA CYS A 179 -13.19 -4.08 12.64
C CYS A 179 -14.49 -4.33 13.45
N LEU A 180 -15.39 -3.34 13.49
CA LEU A 180 -16.66 -3.46 14.22
C LEU A 180 -17.56 -4.54 13.60
N ALA A 181 -17.62 -4.62 12.27
CA ALA A 181 -18.36 -5.67 11.59
C ALA A 181 -17.80 -7.07 11.89
N ALA A 182 -16.47 -7.22 11.93
CA ALA A 182 -15.82 -8.48 12.29
C ALA A 182 -16.04 -8.88 13.76
N MET A 183 -16.30 -7.89 14.64
CA MET A 183 -16.69 -8.12 16.04
C MET A 183 -18.22 -8.30 16.23
N ASP A 184 -18.99 -8.39 15.14
CA ASP A 184 -20.47 -8.49 15.13
C ASP A 184 -21.19 -7.24 15.68
N ASP A 185 -20.51 -6.11 15.84
CA ASP A 185 -21.13 -4.81 16.14
C ASP A 185 -21.61 -4.14 14.84
N LEU A 186 -22.72 -4.66 14.30
CA LEU A 186 -23.25 -4.20 13.01
C LEU A 186 -23.76 -2.76 13.06
N LEU A 187 -24.27 -2.30 14.20
CA LEU A 187 -24.76 -0.92 14.35
C LEU A 187 -23.58 0.07 14.43
N GLY A 188 -22.55 -0.26 15.20
CA GLY A 188 -21.31 0.50 15.26
C GLY A 188 -20.61 0.55 13.90
N ALA A 189 -20.53 -0.58 13.20
CA ALA A 189 -19.98 -0.68 11.86
C ALA A 189 -20.71 0.23 10.85
N LEU A 190 -22.06 0.17 10.86
CA LEU A 190 -22.89 1.02 10.00
C LEU A 190 -22.67 2.51 10.29
N ALA A 191 -22.56 2.89 11.56
CA ALA A 191 -22.26 4.27 11.97
C ALA A 191 -20.88 4.72 11.48
N ALA A 192 -19.85 3.86 11.60
CA ALA A 192 -18.49 4.15 11.13
C ALA A 192 -18.43 4.30 9.60
N PHE A 193 -19.00 3.37 8.84
CA PHE A 193 -19.05 3.45 7.37
C PHE A 193 -19.78 4.69 6.89
N ARG A 194 -20.91 5.03 7.52
CA ARG A 194 -21.67 6.26 7.22
C ARG A 194 -20.84 7.51 7.51
N ALA A 195 -20.13 7.55 8.63
CA ALA A 195 -19.28 8.67 8.99
C ALA A 195 -18.12 8.86 8.00
N GLY A 196 -17.53 7.77 7.51
CA GLY A 196 -16.46 7.81 6.51
C GLY A 196 -16.92 8.21 5.11
N ALA A 197 -18.16 7.84 4.72
CA ALA A 197 -18.66 8.04 3.36
C ALA A 197 -19.45 9.36 3.18
N LEU A 198 -20.19 9.81 4.19
CA LEU A 198 -21.18 10.89 4.10
C LEU A 198 -20.80 12.07 4.99
N ARG A 199 -19.61 12.62 4.85
CA ARG A 199 -19.18 13.84 5.56
C ARG A 199 -19.99 15.03 5.07
N ARG A 200 -20.40 15.92 6.01
CA ARG A 200 -21.28 17.07 5.69
C ARG A 200 -20.58 18.18 4.94
N SER A 201 -19.29 18.44 5.19
CA SER A 201 -18.56 19.61 4.69
C SER A 201 -17.75 19.36 3.43
N VAL A 202 -17.14 18.20 3.31
CA VAL A 202 -16.33 17.78 2.15
C VAL A 202 -16.61 16.32 1.86
N ASN A 203 -16.85 15.99 0.59
CA ASN A 203 -16.98 14.59 0.19
C ASN A 203 -15.66 13.87 0.39
N ALA A 204 -15.71 12.70 1.03
CA ALA A 204 -14.56 11.83 1.08
C ALA A 204 -14.18 11.36 -0.33
N PRO A 205 -12.89 11.11 -0.62
CA PRO A 205 -12.47 10.57 -1.92
C PRO A 205 -13.26 9.30 -2.31
N ALA A 206 -13.64 9.18 -3.59
CA ALA A 206 -14.49 8.09 -4.09
C ALA A 206 -13.93 6.69 -3.75
N LYS A 207 -12.60 6.54 -3.75
CA LYS A 207 -11.91 5.29 -3.37
C LYS A 207 -12.21 4.79 -1.95
N TYR A 208 -12.61 5.68 -1.01
CA TYR A 208 -13.03 5.32 0.35
C TYR A 208 -14.53 5.29 0.50
N ARG A 209 -15.26 6.13 -0.26
CA ARG A 209 -16.74 6.17 -0.25
C ARG A 209 -17.35 4.90 -0.80
N VAL A 210 -16.86 4.41 -1.93
CA VAL A 210 -17.38 3.20 -2.57
C VAL A 210 -17.34 2.00 -1.62
N PRO A 211 -16.20 1.56 -1.05
CA PRO A 211 -16.19 0.41 -0.15
C PRO A 211 -16.98 0.64 1.14
N SER A 212 -17.02 1.87 1.68
CA SER A 212 -17.81 2.19 2.87
C SER A 212 -19.31 2.09 2.61
N LEU A 213 -19.80 2.62 1.47
CA LEU A 213 -21.21 2.56 1.09
C LEU A 213 -21.66 1.15 0.73
N ALA A 214 -20.80 0.38 0.04
CA ALA A 214 -21.07 -1.02 -0.27
C ALA A 214 -21.27 -1.83 1.02
N ALA A 215 -20.36 -1.70 1.99
CA ALA A 215 -20.47 -2.37 3.29
C ALA A 215 -21.72 -1.88 4.07
N ALA A 216 -22.03 -0.58 4.03
CA ALA A 216 -23.23 -0.03 4.66
C ALA A 216 -24.52 -0.57 4.04
N CYS A 217 -24.56 -0.80 2.71
CA CYS A 217 -25.69 -1.45 2.04
C CYS A 217 -25.91 -2.87 2.57
N GLU A 218 -24.84 -3.68 2.63
CA GLU A 218 -24.95 -5.06 3.10
C GLU A 218 -25.45 -5.13 4.55
N ILE A 219 -24.89 -4.33 5.43
CA ILE A 219 -25.33 -4.27 6.84
C ILE A 219 -26.78 -3.76 6.95
N ALA A 220 -27.15 -2.71 6.20
CA ALA A 220 -28.53 -2.20 6.23
C ALA A 220 -29.53 -3.25 5.73
N LYS A 221 -29.18 -4.05 4.73
CA LYS A 221 -29.97 -5.17 4.24
C LYS A 221 -30.12 -6.26 5.31
N GLN A 222 -29.00 -6.65 5.95
CA GLN A 222 -28.97 -7.65 7.02
C GLN A 222 -29.84 -7.23 8.23
N LEU A 223 -29.81 -5.95 8.59
CA LEU A 223 -30.61 -5.39 9.69
C LEU A 223 -32.08 -5.05 9.31
N GLY A 224 -32.47 -5.29 8.05
CA GLY A 224 -33.85 -4.97 7.59
C GLY A 224 -34.13 -3.48 7.45
N LEU A 225 -33.13 -2.60 7.41
CA LEU A 225 -33.26 -1.15 7.35
C LEU A 225 -33.50 -0.65 5.91
N GLN A 226 -34.70 -0.94 5.38
CA GLN A 226 -35.02 -0.75 3.95
C GLN A 226 -34.77 0.69 3.43
N LEU A 227 -35.17 1.72 4.16
CA LEU A 227 -34.99 3.11 3.76
C LEU A 227 -33.49 3.50 3.73
N SER A 228 -32.72 3.03 4.70
CA SER A 228 -31.28 3.24 4.75
C SER A 228 -30.58 2.52 3.59
N TYR A 229 -30.98 1.28 3.32
CA TYR A 229 -30.47 0.50 2.19
C TYR A 229 -30.66 1.25 0.85
N GLN A 230 -31.89 1.72 0.56
CA GLN A 230 -32.18 2.48 -0.64
C GLN A 230 -31.32 3.75 -0.76
N ARG A 231 -31.17 4.49 0.36
CA ARG A 231 -30.35 5.70 0.40
C ARG A 231 -28.86 5.39 0.13
N TYR A 232 -28.34 4.35 0.77
CA TYR A 232 -26.93 3.98 0.58
C TYR A 232 -26.66 3.46 -0.83
N THR A 233 -27.58 2.68 -1.41
CA THR A 233 -27.48 2.20 -2.80
C THR A 233 -27.43 3.37 -3.78
N HIS A 234 -28.28 4.37 -3.62
CA HIS A 234 -28.23 5.56 -4.48
C HIS A 234 -26.91 6.33 -4.34
N SER A 235 -26.43 6.52 -3.09
CA SER A 235 -25.17 7.20 -2.84
C SER A 235 -23.96 6.39 -3.37
N LEU A 236 -24.03 5.05 -3.33
CA LEU A 236 -23.02 4.15 -3.89
C LEU A 236 -22.91 4.32 -5.40
N GLN A 237 -24.03 4.31 -6.11
CA GLN A 237 -24.05 4.52 -7.57
C GLN A 237 -23.37 5.83 -7.98
N ILE A 238 -23.65 6.92 -7.25
CA ILE A 238 -22.97 8.20 -7.51
C ILE A 238 -21.47 8.10 -7.25
N ALA A 239 -21.04 7.49 -6.15
CA ALA A 239 -19.64 7.34 -5.83
C ALA A 239 -18.87 6.43 -6.81
N GLU A 240 -19.52 5.40 -7.34
CA GLU A 240 -18.95 4.53 -8.38
C GLU A 240 -18.76 5.27 -9.70
N GLN A 241 -19.71 6.14 -10.08
CA GLN A 241 -19.57 6.99 -11.27
C GLN A 241 -18.40 7.96 -11.12
N GLU A 242 -18.30 8.67 -9.99
CA GLU A 242 -17.18 9.56 -9.71
C GLU A 242 -15.82 8.82 -9.76
N LEU A 243 -15.75 7.60 -9.19
CA LEU A 243 -14.54 6.79 -9.21
C LEU A 243 -14.15 6.35 -10.65
N ALA A 244 -15.14 6.05 -11.48
CA ALA A 244 -14.92 5.70 -12.89
C ALA A 244 -14.40 6.89 -13.70
N GLU A 245 -14.95 8.08 -13.46
CA GLU A 245 -14.50 9.34 -14.09
C GLU A 245 -13.07 9.68 -13.67
N GLU A 246 -12.74 9.60 -12.36
CA GLU A 246 -11.38 9.81 -11.86
C GLU A 246 -10.37 8.87 -12.53
N LYS A 247 -10.72 7.60 -12.72
CA LYS A 247 -9.85 6.60 -13.38
C LYS A 247 -9.69 6.88 -14.88
N SER A 248 -10.75 7.30 -15.58
CA SER A 248 -10.69 7.63 -16.99
C SER A 248 -9.82 8.86 -17.26
N PHE A 249 -9.83 9.83 -16.36
CA PHE A 249 -8.99 11.03 -16.47
C PHE A 249 -7.51 10.75 -16.18
N GLN A 250 -7.21 9.72 -15.36
CA GLN A 250 -5.84 9.31 -15.02
C GLN A 250 -5.24 8.31 -16.03
N ALA A 251 -6.04 7.72 -16.91
CA ALA A 251 -5.52 6.87 -17.97
C ALA A 251 -4.69 7.72 -18.94
N PRO A 252 -3.45 7.31 -19.27
CA PRO A 252 -2.67 8.00 -20.30
C PRO A 252 -3.47 7.99 -21.58
N VAL A 253 -3.60 9.15 -22.22
CA VAL A 253 -4.20 9.28 -23.55
C VAL A 253 -3.30 8.51 -24.50
N GLU A 254 -3.64 7.27 -24.79
CA GLU A 254 -3.06 6.57 -25.92
C GLU A 254 -3.48 7.34 -27.16
N HIS A 255 -2.58 8.18 -27.65
CA HIS A 255 -2.75 8.83 -28.93
C HIS A 255 -2.76 7.74 -30.02
N SER A 256 -3.95 7.29 -30.34
CA SER A 256 -4.23 6.57 -31.57
C SER A 256 -4.02 7.57 -32.72
N GLY A 257 -2.87 7.48 -33.37
CA GLY A 257 -2.50 8.21 -34.58
C GLY A 257 -1.71 7.31 -35.49
#